data_1a408a40ed3e269bc98602123b117067
#
_entry.id   1a408a40ed3e269bc98602123b117067
#
_cell.length_a   1.000
_cell.length_b   1.000
_cell.length_c   1.000
_cell.angle_alpha   90.00
_cell.angle_beta   90.00
_cell.angle_gamma   90.00
#
_symmetry.space_group_name_H-M   'P 1'
#
loop_
_entity.id
_entity.type
_entity.pdbx_description
1 polymer ?
#
loop_
_entity_poly.entity_id
_entity_poly.type
_entity_poly.pdbx_seq_one_letter_code
_entity_poly.pdbx_strand_id
1 'polypeptide(L)'
;MSSFSRFQDLSAKMRPGQIAMGLFEALPDIMFWVKDDAGVIIFANRAYAQLLNRTPEDLVGETDETLFPPTMANFFRSDDERIIKTSEPLQNKLEIVTRPGGGIEWRMTSKIPLFDENDKVLGTAGVSRRLEHGEGPPLPTPQRAISNLIDRIHENLGEDITVRDLAR
;
A
#
# COMPACT_ATOMS: atom_id res chain seq x y z
N MET A 1 -32.63 10.22 -19.12
CA MET A 1 -31.47 9.34 -18.88
C MET A 1 -30.91 9.67 -17.51
N SER A 2 -30.72 8.65 -16.65
CA SER A 2 -30.08 8.86 -15.35
C SER A 2 -28.57 9.15 -15.53
N SER A 3 -27.94 9.80 -14.55
CA SER A 3 -26.48 10.04 -14.57
C SER A 3 -25.69 8.73 -14.67
N PHE A 4 -26.21 7.66 -14.06
CA PHE A 4 -25.61 6.32 -14.11
C PHE A 4 -25.63 5.73 -15.54
N SER A 5 -26.74 5.87 -16.28
CA SER A 5 -26.85 5.44 -17.68
C SER A 5 -25.83 6.16 -18.58
N ARG A 6 -25.64 7.47 -18.37
CA ARG A 6 -24.63 8.24 -19.13
C ARG A 6 -23.20 7.77 -18.83
N PHE A 7 -22.91 7.41 -17.60
CA PHE A 7 -21.60 6.88 -17.21
C PHE A 7 -21.35 5.52 -17.87
N GLN A 8 -22.34 4.62 -17.90
CA GLN A 8 -22.22 3.32 -18.57
C GLN A 8 -21.97 3.49 -20.08
N ASP A 9 -22.73 4.38 -20.74
CA ASP A 9 -22.55 4.66 -22.18
C ASP A 9 -21.16 5.26 -22.49
N LEU A 10 -20.63 6.09 -21.60
CA LEU A 10 -19.30 6.66 -21.74
C LEU A 10 -18.22 5.58 -21.51
N SER A 11 -18.34 4.81 -20.44
CA SER A 11 -17.37 3.78 -20.08
C SER A 11 -17.22 2.70 -21.12
N ALA A 12 -18.31 2.33 -21.81
CA ALA A 12 -18.30 1.37 -22.91
C ALA A 12 -17.50 1.85 -24.16
N LYS A 13 -17.27 3.15 -24.28
CA LYS A 13 -16.49 3.77 -25.37
C LYS A 13 -15.04 4.07 -25.00
N MET A 14 -14.70 3.93 -23.73
CA MET A 14 -13.36 4.21 -23.23
C MET A 14 -12.45 2.97 -23.36
N ARG A 15 -11.15 3.22 -23.34
CA ARG A 15 -10.20 2.12 -23.22
C ARG A 15 -10.37 1.47 -21.84
N PRO A 16 -10.37 0.13 -21.72
CA PRO A 16 -10.44 -0.54 -20.43
C PRO A 16 -9.40 0.01 -19.45
N GLY A 17 -9.81 0.27 -18.23
CA GLY A 17 -8.93 0.77 -17.17
C GLY A 17 -8.46 2.22 -17.29
N GLN A 18 -8.77 2.94 -18.37
CA GLN A 18 -8.24 4.29 -18.62
C GLN A 18 -8.49 5.27 -17.47
N ILE A 19 -9.70 5.26 -16.88
CA ILE A 19 -10.03 6.16 -15.74
C ILE A 19 -9.18 5.78 -14.53
N ALA A 20 -9.17 4.51 -14.16
CA ALA A 20 -8.48 4.05 -12.96
C ALA A 20 -6.97 4.29 -13.06
N MET A 21 -6.35 3.86 -14.16
CA MET A 21 -4.93 4.02 -14.40
C MET A 21 -4.51 5.50 -14.44
N GLY A 22 -5.26 6.34 -15.17
CA GLY A 22 -4.96 7.76 -15.26
C GLY A 22 -5.11 8.51 -13.93
N LEU A 23 -6.11 8.15 -13.13
CA LEU A 23 -6.31 8.75 -11.82
C LEU A 23 -5.23 8.33 -10.82
N PHE A 24 -4.85 7.05 -10.78
CA PHE A 24 -3.80 6.59 -9.87
C PHE A 24 -2.43 7.16 -10.21
N GLU A 25 -2.13 7.42 -11.49
CA GLU A 25 -0.91 8.16 -11.89
C GLU A 25 -0.95 9.64 -11.49
N ALA A 26 -2.13 10.24 -11.41
CA ALA A 26 -2.31 11.63 -11.02
C ALA A 26 -2.27 11.87 -9.51
N LEU A 27 -2.23 10.82 -8.67
CA LEU A 27 -2.24 10.91 -7.22
C LEU A 27 -0.82 10.66 -6.66
N PRO A 28 -0.04 11.72 -6.36
CA PRO A 28 1.38 11.59 -6.01
C PRO A 28 1.63 10.90 -4.68
N ASP A 29 0.66 10.92 -3.75
CA ASP A 29 0.80 10.40 -2.39
C ASP A 29 0.13 9.03 -2.18
N ILE A 30 -0.55 8.53 -3.20
CA ILE A 30 -1.24 7.26 -3.14
C ILE A 30 -0.50 6.23 -3.98
N MET A 31 0.09 5.25 -3.30
CA MET A 31 0.64 4.08 -3.96
C MET A 31 -0.50 3.23 -4.52
N PHE A 32 -0.33 2.75 -5.74
CA PHE A 32 -1.23 1.79 -6.38
C PHE A 32 -0.41 0.71 -7.08
N TRP A 33 -0.83 -0.54 -6.92
CA TRP A 33 -0.20 -1.68 -7.55
C TRP A 33 -1.23 -2.77 -7.89
N VAL A 34 -0.83 -3.61 -8.82
CA VAL A 34 -1.53 -4.85 -9.18
C VAL A 34 -0.51 -5.98 -9.16
N LYS A 35 -0.87 -7.10 -8.54
CA LYS A 35 -0.09 -8.34 -8.52
C LYS A 35 -0.91 -9.50 -9.05
N ASP A 36 -0.23 -10.46 -9.66
CA ASP A 36 -0.82 -11.75 -10.01
C ASP A 36 -0.99 -12.65 -8.78
N ASP A 37 -1.50 -13.87 -8.98
CA ASP A 37 -1.72 -14.86 -7.92
C ASP A 37 -0.40 -15.45 -7.35
N ALA A 38 0.71 -15.32 -8.06
CA ALA A 38 2.04 -15.64 -7.56
C ALA A 38 2.67 -14.50 -6.73
N GLY A 39 2.05 -13.31 -6.67
CA GLY A 39 2.55 -12.13 -5.97
C GLY A 39 3.52 -11.28 -6.77
N VAL A 40 3.64 -11.55 -8.07
CA VAL A 40 4.47 -10.77 -8.99
C VAL A 40 3.76 -9.47 -9.33
N ILE A 41 4.45 -8.35 -9.22
CA ILE A 41 3.94 -7.03 -9.58
C ILE A 41 3.80 -6.96 -11.10
N ILE A 42 2.58 -6.74 -11.59
CA ILE A 42 2.26 -6.53 -13.01
C ILE A 42 1.98 -5.06 -13.35
N PHE A 43 1.71 -4.26 -12.34
CA PHE A 43 1.60 -2.81 -12.46
C PHE A 43 1.93 -2.13 -11.13
N ALA A 44 2.59 -0.98 -11.20
CA ALA A 44 2.80 -0.06 -10.09
C ALA A 44 2.77 1.37 -10.60
N ASN A 45 2.18 2.30 -9.84
CA ASN A 45 2.22 3.71 -10.20
C ASN A 45 3.51 4.39 -9.74
N ARG A 46 3.70 5.63 -10.21
CA ARG A 46 4.89 6.43 -9.86
C ARG A 46 5.06 6.62 -8.36
N ALA A 47 3.99 6.81 -7.59
CA ALA A 47 4.06 6.99 -6.14
C ALA A 47 4.66 5.77 -5.43
N TYR A 48 4.33 4.55 -5.88
CA TYR A 48 4.93 3.33 -5.34
C TYR A 48 6.42 3.22 -5.72
N ALA A 49 6.75 3.48 -6.97
CA ALA A 49 8.13 3.43 -7.45
C ALA A 49 9.02 4.46 -6.72
N GLN A 50 8.54 5.66 -6.49
CA GLN A 50 9.25 6.71 -5.75
C GLN A 50 9.56 6.32 -4.30
N LEU A 51 8.66 5.60 -3.62
CA LEU A 51 8.93 5.09 -2.27
C LEU A 51 10.21 4.25 -2.25
N LEU A 52 10.47 3.48 -3.31
CA LEU A 52 11.59 2.56 -3.43
C LEU A 52 12.80 3.15 -4.19
N ASN A 53 12.77 4.44 -4.56
CA ASN A 53 13.77 5.10 -5.41
C ASN A 53 13.98 4.37 -6.75
N ARG A 54 12.89 3.90 -7.36
CA ARG A 54 12.86 3.18 -8.64
C ARG A 54 11.91 3.84 -9.64
N THR A 55 11.86 3.31 -10.85
CA THR A 55 10.81 3.63 -11.83
C THR A 55 9.67 2.59 -11.76
N PRO A 56 8.47 2.88 -12.27
CA PRO A 56 7.40 1.89 -12.35
C PRO A 56 7.80 0.63 -13.12
N GLU A 57 8.57 0.79 -14.17
CA GLU A 57 9.07 -0.29 -15.03
C GLU A 57 10.01 -1.24 -14.27
N ASP A 58 10.81 -0.71 -13.33
CA ASP A 58 11.72 -1.50 -12.49
C ASP A 58 10.98 -2.36 -11.46
N LEU A 59 9.69 -2.08 -11.21
CA LEU A 59 8.88 -2.85 -10.27
C LEU A 59 8.11 -3.98 -10.94
N VAL A 60 7.86 -3.88 -12.24
CA VAL A 60 7.15 -4.94 -12.97
C VAL A 60 8.02 -6.19 -13.05
N GLY A 61 7.47 -7.32 -12.61
CA GLY A 61 8.18 -8.61 -12.52
C GLY A 61 8.84 -8.86 -11.17
N GLU A 62 8.90 -7.86 -10.28
CA GLU A 62 9.41 -8.02 -8.93
C GLU A 62 8.34 -8.56 -7.97
N THR A 63 8.77 -9.05 -6.81
CA THR A 63 7.90 -9.51 -5.72
C THR A 63 8.21 -8.73 -4.44
N ASP A 64 7.37 -8.88 -3.41
CA ASP A 64 7.65 -8.23 -2.11
C ASP A 64 8.99 -8.70 -1.52
N GLU A 65 9.35 -9.97 -1.74
CA GLU A 65 10.60 -10.56 -1.23
C GLU A 65 11.86 -9.94 -1.85
N THR A 66 11.76 -9.44 -3.08
CA THR A 66 12.89 -8.77 -3.76
C THR A 66 12.98 -7.29 -3.39
N LEU A 67 11.87 -6.69 -2.96
CA LEU A 67 11.75 -5.25 -2.72
C LEU A 67 11.89 -4.85 -1.26
N PHE A 68 11.54 -5.74 -0.33
CA PHE A 68 11.46 -5.42 1.10
C PHE A 68 12.22 -6.42 1.97
N PRO A 69 12.58 -6.04 3.22
CA PRO A 69 13.12 -6.95 4.20
C PRO A 69 12.17 -8.15 4.45
N PRO A 70 12.69 -9.36 4.74
CA PRO A 70 11.90 -10.59 4.81
C PRO A 70 10.66 -10.51 5.72
N THR A 71 10.80 -9.88 6.89
CA THR A 71 9.66 -9.72 7.81
C THR A 71 8.52 -8.93 7.19
N MET A 72 8.83 -7.84 6.49
CA MET A 72 7.82 -6.99 5.85
C MET A 72 7.23 -7.68 4.61
N ALA A 73 8.07 -8.28 3.78
CA ALA A 73 7.63 -9.03 2.60
C ALA A 73 6.65 -10.14 3.00
N ASN A 74 6.94 -10.89 4.07
CA ASN A 74 6.06 -11.94 4.58
C ASN A 74 4.69 -11.39 5.02
N PHE A 75 4.63 -10.21 5.66
CA PHE A 75 3.35 -9.59 6.01
C PHE A 75 2.53 -9.22 4.77
N PHE A 76 3.16 -8.60 3.77
CA PHE A 76 2.46 -8.22 2.54
C PHE A 76 1.98 -9.45 1.77
N ARG A 77 2.83 -10.47 1.67
CA ARG A 77 2.50 -11.73 1.01
C ARG A 77 1.37 -12.48 1.71
N SER A 78 1.38 -12.57 3.04
CA SER A 78 0.32 -13.24 3.81
C SER A 78 -1.05 -12.58 3.64
N ASP A 79 -1.11 -11.26 3.49
CA ASP A 79 -2.34 -10.55 3.17
C ASP A 79 -2.84 -10.91 1.77
N ASP A 80 -1.96 -10.91 0.77
CA ASP A 80 -2.31 -11.25 -0.61
C ASP A 80 -2.80 -12.70 -0.70
N GLU A 81 -2.12 -13.65 -0.08
CA GLU A 81 -2.52 -15.05 -0.01
C GLU A 81 -3.89 -15.25 0.67
N ARG A 82 -4.14 -14.52 1.76
CA ARG A 82 -5.43 -14.54 2.42
C ARG A 82 -6.54 -14.04 1.48
N ILE A 83 -6.33 -12.92 0.80
CA ILE A 83 -7.30 -12.36 -0.14
C ILE A 83 -7.56 -13.33 -1.29
N ILE A 84 -6.50 -13.92 -1.87
CA ILE A 84 -6.63 -14.90 -2.96
C ILE A 84 -7.43 -16.14 -2.50
N LYS A 85 -7.17 -16.61 -1.28
CA LYS A 85 -7.85 -17.80 -0.72
C LYS A 85 -9.29 -17.55 -0.33
N THR A 86 -9.62 -16.38 0.23
CA THR A 86 -10.94 -16.08 0.81
C THR A 86 -11.83 -15.27 -0.13
N SER A 87 -11.25 -14.62 -1.15
CA SER A 87 -11.90 -13.61 -1.98
C SER A 87 -12.39 -12.40 -1.19
N GLU A 88 -11.98 -12.23 0.07
CA GLU A 88 -12.38 -11.12 0.92
C GLU A 88 -11.36 -9.98 0.83
N PRO A 89 -11.82 -8.74 0.59
CA PRO A 89 -10.92 -7.59 0.54
C PRO A 89 -10.31 -7.29 1.92
N LEU A 90 -9.13 -6.69 1.90
CA LEU A 90 -8.52 -6.04 3.05
C LEU A 90 -8.85 -4.56 3.00
N GLN A 91 -9.39 -4.00 4.08
CA GLN A 91 -9.76 -2.58 4.11
C GLN A 91 -9.10 -1.86 5.28
N ASN A 92 -8.50 -0.71 4.99
CA ASN A 92 -7.98 0.23 5.97
C ASN A 92 -7.05 -0.41 7.02
N LYS A 93 -6.17 -1.32 6.58
CA LYS A 93 -5.12 -1.88 7.43
C LYS A 93 -4.04 -0.83 7.66
N LEU A 94 -3.71 -0.61 8.94
CA LEU A 94 -2.58 0.21 9.32
C LEU A 94 -1.29 -0.60 9.17
N GLU A 95 -0.34 -0.07 8.41
CA GLU A 95 0.94 -0.72 8.12
C GLU A 95 2.11 0.23 8.36
N ILE A 96 3.25 -0.36 8.71
CA ILE A 96 4.54 0.33 8.76
C ILE A 96 5.32 -0.07 7.53
N VAL A 97 5.79 0.92 6.77
CA VAL A 97 6.62 0.71 5.58
C VAL A 97 7.95 1.43 5.80
N THR A 98 9.05 0.72 5.60
CA THR A 98 10.38 1.33 5.64
C THR A 98 10.82 1.78 4.26
N ARG A 99 11.55 2.90 4.20
CA ARG A 99 12.15 3.41 2.97
C ARG A 99 13.58 2.87 2.80
N PRO A 100 14.05 2.72 1.56
CA PRO A 100 15.47 2.56 1.29
C PRO A 100 16.26 3.74 1.89
N GLY A 101 17.33 3.44 2.63
CA GLY A 101 18.12 4.47 3.31
C GLY A 101 17.64 4.84 4.72
N GLY A 102 16.62 4.15 5.22
CA GLY A 102 16.02 4.37 6.55
C GLY A 102 14.83 5.32 6.51
N GLY A 103 14.09 5.31 7.59
CA GLY A 103 12.83 6.05 7.70
C GLY A 103 11.62 5.11 7.71
N ILE A 104 10.64 5.48 8.49
CA ILE A 104 9.42 4.71 8.70
C ILE A 104 8.24 5.57 8.30
N GLU A 105 7.31 4.99 7.55
CA GLU A 105 6.03 5.60 7.23
C GLU A 105 4.88 4.77 7.76
N TRP A 106 3.97 5.43 8.43
CA TRP A 106 2.64 4.86 8.68
C TRP A 106 1.77 5.04 7.44
N ARG A 107 1.18 3.95 7.01
CA ARG A 107 0.33 3.93 5.83
C ARG A 107 -0.98 3.20 6.12
N MET A 108 -2.04 3.65 5.45
CA MET A 108 -3.34 2.99 5.45
C MET A 108 -3.52 2.27 4.13
N THR A 109 -3.60 0.95 4.18
CA THR A 109 -3.62 0.06 3.02
C THR A 109 -4.97 -0.62 2.87
N SER A 110 -5.47 -0.65 1.65
CA SER A 110 -6.61 -1.48 1.24
C SER A 110 -6.23 -2.30 0.02
N LYS A 111 -6.67 -3.56 0.00
CA LYS A 111 -6.41 -4.48 -1.12
C LYS A 111 -7.71 -5.17 -1.50
N ILE A 112 -7.89 -5.45 -2.78
CA ILE A 112 -9.04 -6.17 -3.32
C ILE A 112 -8.59 -7.37 -4.14
N PRO A 113 -9.37 -8.47 -4.19
CA PRO A 113 -9.17 -9.52 -5.18
C PRO A 113 -9.55 -9.04 -6.59
N LEU A 114 -8.86 -9.55 -7.59
CA LEU A 114 -9.17 -9.37 -9.00
C LEU A 114 -9.69 -10.70 -9.55
N PHE A 115 -10.82 -10.65 -10.25
CA PHE A 115 -11.50 -11.85 -10.74
C PHE A 115 -11.45 -11.94 -12.27
N ASP A 116 -11.44 -13.15 -12.79
CA ASP A 116 -11.75 -13.43 -14.19
C ASP A 116 -13.27 -13.53 -14.44
N GLU A 117 -13.64 -13.84 -15.67
CA GLU A 117 -15.05 -14.00 -16.08
C GLU A 117 -15.77 -15.17 -15.40
N ASN A 118 -15.04 -16.09 -14.76
CA ASN A 118 -15.55 -17.28 -14.08
C ASN A 118 -15.47 -17.13 -12.54
N ASP A 119 -15.30 -15.92 -12.02
CA ASP A 119 -15.13 -15.61 -10.59
C ASP A 119 -13.88 -16.26 -9.95
N LYS A 120 -12.89 -16.66 -10.75
CA LYS A 120 -11.60 -17.12 -10.25
C LYS A 120 -10.72 -15.90 -9.93
N VAL A 121 -10.09 -15.90 -8.75
CA VAL A 121 -9.14 -14.85 -8.38
C VAL A 121 -7.86 -14.98 -9.22
N LEU A 122 -7.51 -13.92 -9.93
CA LEU A 122 -6.32 -13.78 -10.77
C LEU A 122 -5.14 -13.12 -10.04
N GLY A 123 -5.40 -12.47 -8.92
CA GLY A 123 -4.42 -11.73 -8.16
C GLY A 123 -5.05 -10.68 -7.27
N THR A 124 -4.27 -9.66 -6.91
CA THR A 124 -4.71 -8.57 -6.03
C THR A 124 -4.41 -7.21 -6.61
N ALA A 125 -5.24 -6.22 -6.29
CA ALA A 125 -4.88 -4.80 -6.46
C ALA A 125 -4.91 -4.10 -5.12
N GLY A 126 -3.99 -3.16 -4.89
CA GLY A 126 -3.89 -2.45 -3.64
C GLY A 126 -3.66 -0.96 -3.82
N VAL A 127 -4.16 -0.22 -2.85
CA VAL A 127 -3.87 1.19 -2.64
C VAL A 127 -3.32 1.41 -1.24
N SER A 128 -2.37 2.32 -1.11
CA SER A 128 -1.82 2.70 0.19
C SER A 128 -1.56 4.19 0.23
N ARG A 129 -2.12 4.87 1.22
CA ARG A 129 -1.88 6.29 1.47
C ARG A 129 -1.04 6.49 2.72
N ARG A 130 -0.14 7.45 2.68
CA ARG A 130 0.59 7.89 3.86
C ARG A 130 -0.37 8.52 4.86
N LEU A 131 -0.16 8.25 6.14
CA LEU A 131 -0.83 8.97 7.22
C LEU A 131 0.04 10.14 7.65
N GLU A 132 -0.51 11.33 7.61
CA GLU A 132 0.13 12.51 8.20
C GLU A 132 -0.08 12.55 9.72
N HIS A 133 0.76 13.31 10.43
CA HIS A 133 0.62 13.48 11.88
C HIS A 133 -0.78 14.01 12.22
N GLY A 134 -1.54 13.23 12.98
CA GLY A 134 -2.91 13.57 13.38
C GLY A 134 -4.03 13.03 12.49
N GLU A 135 -3.73 12.46 11.34
CA GLU A 135 -4.70 11.77 10.49
C GLU A 135 -4.72 10.26 10.80
N GLY A 136 -5.85 9.76 11.15
CA GLY A 136 -6.08 8.32 11.35
C GLY A 136 -7.08 8.06 12.45
N PRO A 137 -7.70 6.86 12.46
CA PRO A 137 -8.48 6.45 13.62
C PRO A 137 -7.56 6.47 14.84
N PRO A 138 -8.07 6.77 16.04
CA PRO A 138 -7.26 6.72 17.24
C PRO A 138 -6.59 5.35 17.31
N LEU A 139 -5.26 5.34 17.17
CA LEU A 139 -4.50 4.09 17.28
C LEU A 139 -4.82 3.46 18.64
N PRO A 140 -5.01 2.13 18.73
CA PRO A 140 -5.04 1.45 19.99
C PRO A 140 -3.85 1.87 20.85
N THR A 141 -4.02 1.99 22.15
CA THR A 141 -3.03 2.54 23.08
C THR A 141 -1.61 1.98 22.89
N PRO A 142 -1.40 0.67 22.61
CA PRO A 142 -0.08 0.13 22.34
C PRO A 142 0.58 0.65 21.07
N GLN A 143 -0.19 0.77 19.97
CA GLN A 143 0.35 1.27 18.69
C GLN A 143 0.66 2.76 18.76
N ARG A 144 -0.12 3.53 19.51
CA ARG A 144 0.13 4.95 19.76
C ARG A 144 1.42 5.15 20.56
N ALA A 145 1.65 4.31 21.57
CA ALA A 145 2.89 4.34 22.35
C ALA A 145 4.11 4.01 21.48
N ILE A 146 4.02 3.00 20.61
CA ILE A 146 5.07 2.64 19.67
C ILE A 146 5.32 3.75 18.65
N SER A 147 4.27 4.36 18.10
CA SER A 147 4.41 5.50 17.18
C SER A 147 5.14 6.67 17.84
N ASN A 148 4.68 7.07 19.03
CA ASN A 148 5.32 8.15 19.79
C ASN A 148 6.80 7.82 20.13
N LEU A 149 7.10 6.57 20.44
CA LEU A 149 8.46 6.11 20.71
C LEU A 149 9.35 6.21 19.47
N ILE A 150 8.84 5.80 18.32
CA ILE A 150 9.55 5.87 17.04
C ILE A 150 9.80 7.33 16.65
N ASP A 151 8.79 8.20 16.79
CA ASP A 151 8.92 9.63 16.50
C ASP A 151 9.97 10.28 17.41
N ARG A 152 9.98 9.96 18.70
CA ARG A 152 10.99 10.44 19.65
C ARG A 152 12.40 9.92 19.35
N ILE A 153 12.54 8.69 18.90
CA ILE A 153 13.83 8.15 18.44
C ILE A 153 14.31 8.94 17.21
N HIS A 154 13.44 9.23 16.26
CA HIS A 154 13.80 9.98 15.05
C HIS A 154 14.17 11.43 15.33
N GLU A 155 13.44 12.11 16.20
CA GLU A 155 13.70 13.49 16.58
C GLU A 155 15.03 13.67 17.32
N ASN A 156 15.49 12.62 17.97
CA ASN A 156 16.70 12.63 18.81
C ASN A 156 17.83 11.74 18.25
N LEU A 157 17.76 11.33 16.97
CA LEU A 157 18.85 10.63 16.28
C LEU A 157 20.09 11.52 16.23
N GLY A 158 21.00 11.35 17.20
CA GLY A 158 22.22 12.13 17.38
C GLY A 158 22.51 12.49 18.84
N GLU A 159 21.58 12.23 19.75
CA GLU A 159 21.78 12.34 21.18
C GLU A 159 21.82 10.95 21.85
N ASP A 160 22.55 10.84 22.96
CA ASP A 160 22.57 9.58 23.76
C ASP A 160 21.23 9.42 24.49
N ILE A 161 20.28 8.71 23.84
CA ILE A 161 18.96 8.45 24.39
C ILE A 161 19.04 7.21 25.29
N THR A 162 18.68 7.36 26.55
CA THR A 162 18.57 6.24 27.47
C THR A 162 17.17 5.62 27.44
N VAL A 163 17.08 4.31 27.81
CA VAL A 163 15.77 3.63 27.95
C VAL A 163 14.83 4.37 28.92
N ARG A 164 15.39 5.13 29.86
CA ARG A 164 14.63 5.92 30.82
C ARG A 164 13.99 7.17 30.19
N ASP A 165 14.60 7.73 29.16
CA ASP A 165 14.08 8.88 28.41
C ASP A 165 12.94 8.48 27.47
N LEU A 166 12.94 7.23 27.03
CA LEU A 166 11.91 6.65 26.19
C LEU A 166 10.67 6.20 26.98
N ALA A 167 10.76 6.07 28.31
CA ALA A 167 9.69 5.59 29.17
C ALA A 167 8.83 6.72 29.81
N ARG A 168 9.09 7.97 29.47
CA ARG A 168 8.33 9.17 29.89
C ARG A 168 7.45 9.68 28.76
#